data_16fcda7c467d8771858842ef63d48c63
#
_entry.id   16fcda7c467d8771858842ef63d48c63
#
_cell.length_a   1.000
_cell.length_b   1.000
_cell.length_c   1.000
_cell.angle_alpha   90.00
_cell.angle_beta   90.00
_cell.angle_gamma   90.00
#
_symmetry.space_group_name_H-M   'P 1'
#
loop_
_entity.id
_entity.type
_entity.pdbx_description
1 polymer ?
#
loop_
_entity_poly.entity_id
_entity_poly.type
_entity_poly.pdbx_seq_one_letter_code
_entity_poly.pdbx_strand_id
1 'polypeptide(L)'
;DVRHTYEPTANPSAEQLMKQADVYRWIIESYKENVPATQQSGFTIWSLSDHADEHTGWFTGDTPNLFDANYARKPAYKGVCDGIAGRDISEDFTGDDWKAAYEVKEEETPADQ
;
A
#
# COMPACT_ATOMS: atom_id res chain seq x y z
N ASP A 1 5.48 -0.17 10.12
CA ASP A 1 4.32 -0.89 9.60
C ASP A 1 3.16 0.06 9.35
N VAL A 2 2.52 -0.08 8.20
CA VAL A 2 1.43 0.81 7.80
C VAL A 2 0.11 0.06 7.92
N ARG A 3 -0.59 0.30 8.99
CA ARG A 3 -1.90 -0.29 9.25
C ARG A 3 -3.01 0.63 8.80
N HIS A 4 -4.16 0.06 8.49
CA HIS A 4 -5.34 0.83 8.13
C HIS A 4 -5.97 1.53 9.32
N THR A 5 -5.98 0.85 10.47
CA THR A 5 -6.52 1.35 11.74
C THR A 5 -5.76 0.71 12.89
N TYR A 6 -6.15 0.99 14.12
CA TYR A 6 -5.63 0.28 15.29
C TYR A 6 -6.14 -1.15 15.36
N GLU A 7 -7.28 -1.42 14.71
CA GLU A 7 -7.83 -2.77 14.65
C GLU A 7 -7.34 -3.47 13.38
N PRO A 8 -7.07 -4.77 13.45
CA PRO A 8 -6.73 -5.54 12.26
C PRO A 8 -7.81 -5.43 11.19
N THR A 9 -7.43 -5.20 9.95
CA THR A 9 -8.36 -5.00 8.84
C THR A 9 -8.04 -6.00 7.73
N ALA A 10 -8.78 -7.10 7.71
CA ALA A 10 -8.59 -8.17 6.74
C ALA A 10 -9.17 -7.83 5.35
N ASN A 11 -10.23 -7.04 5.33
CA ASN A 11 -10.94 -6.68 4.09
C ASN A 11 -11.10 -5.17 4.00
N PRO A 12 -10.03 -4.43 3.72
CA PRO A 12 -10.09 -2.98 3.65
C PRO A 12 -10.96 -2.50 2.50
N SER A 13 -11.64 -1.37 2.71
CA SER A 13 -12.38 -0.71 1.64
C SER A 13 -11.40 -0.04 0.65
N ALA A 14 -11.91 0.33 -0.53
CA ALA A 14 -11.12 1.09 -1.51
C ALA A 14 -10.57 2.39 -0.90
N GLU A 15 -11.38 3.08 -0.11
CA GLU A 15 -10.94 4.30 0.59
C GLU A 15 -9.78 4.03 1.55
N GLN A 16 -9.87 2.95 2.34
CA GLN A 16 -8.80 2.57 3.26
C GLN A 16 -7.51 2.21 2.51
N LEU A 17 -7.63 1.50 1.40
CA LEU A 17 -6.48 1.14 0.56
C LEU A 17 -5.81 2.38 -0.03
N MET A 18 -6.59 3.37 -0.46
CA MET A 18 -6.04 4.62 -0.98
C MET A 18 -5.37 5.44 0.13
N LYS A 19 -5.94 5.47 1.32
CA LYS A 19 -5.30 6.13 2.46
C LYS A 19 -3.99 5.45 2.84
N GLN A 20 -3.94 4.13 2.80
CA GLN A 20 -2.70 3.38 3.02
C GLN A 20 -1.64 3.76 1.97
N ALA A 21 -2.04 3.86 0.71
CA ALA A 21 -1.15 4.28 -0.36
C ALA A 21 -0.58 5.68 -0.12
N ASP A 22 -1.42 6.61 0.32
CA ASP A 22 -1.00 7.98 0.65
C ASP A 22 0.00 8.01 1.79
N VAL A 23 -0.19 7.16 2.80
CA VAL A 23 0.74 7.07 3.94
C VAL A 23 2.09 6.52 3.49
N TYR A 24 2.12 5.49 2.67
CA TYR A 24 3.37 4.97 2.11
C TYR A 24 4.10 6.03 1.30
N ARG A 25 3.38 6.74 0.43
CA ARG A 25 3.96 7.82 -0.36
C ARG A 25 4.53 8.90 0.55
N TRP A 26 3.77 9.32 1.54
CA TRP A 26 4.19 10.36 2.47
C TRP A 26 5.45 9.96 3.25
N ILE A 27 5.54 8.71 3.71
CA ILE A 27 6.72 8.22 4.43
C ILE A 27 7.96 8.36 3.55
N ILE A 28 7.88 7.96 2.30
CA ILE A 28 9.01 7.98 1.38
C ILE A 28 9.40 9.42 1.01
N GLU A 29 8.40 10.25 0.72
CA GLU A 29 8.64 11.67 0.43
C GLU A 29 9.27 12.37 1.63
N SER A 30 8.77 12.09 2.83
CA SER A 30 9.28 12.65 4.07
C SER A 30 10.74 12.22 4.32
N TYR A 31 11.04 10.96 4.07
CA TYR A 31 12.41 10.45 4.18
C TYR A 31 13.34 11.18 3.20
N LYS A 32 12.95 11.32 1.95
CA LYS A 32 13.75 12.00 0.92
C LYS A 32 13.97 13.47 1.25
N GLU A 33 12.95 14.11 1.81
CA GLU A 33 12.98 15.54 2.13
C GLU A 33 13.78 15.85 3.39
N ASN A 34 13.66 15.00 4.43
CA ASN A 34 14.19 15.32 5.75
C ASN A 34 15.50 14.62 6.09
N VAL A 35 15.87 13.57 5.37
CA VAL A 35 17.17 12.91 5.55
C VAL A 35 18.14 13.42 4.49
N PRO A 36 19.30 14.00 4.87
CA PRO A 36 20.27 14.46 3.89
C PRO A 36 20.66 13.35 2.91
N ALA A 37 20.80 13.68 1.63
CA ALA A 37 21.08 12.69 0.58
C ALA A 37 22.30 11.84 0.89
N THR A 38 23.32 12.42 1.52
CA THR A 38 24.54 11.70 1.91
C THR A 38 24.33 10.69 3.02
N GLN A 39 23.20 10.76 3.70
CA GLN A 39 22.84 9.84 4.79
C GLN A 39 21.72 8.89 4.41
N GLN A 40 21.18 8.98 3.21
CA GLN A 40 20.14 8.10 2.75
C GLN A 40 20.74 6.75 2.33
N SER A 41 20.42 5.69 3.05
CA SER A 41 20.82 4.33 2.71
C SER A 41 19.68 3.47 2.17
N GLY A 42 18.47 4.00 2.16
CA GLY A 42 17.28 3.30 1.71
C GLY A 42 16.30 3.02 2.84
N PHE A 43 15.27 2.27 2.52
CA PHE A 43 14.26 1.81 3.48
C PHE A 43 13.88 0.37 3.13
N THR A 44 13.33 -0.35 4.09
CA THR A 44 12.97 -1.75 3.91
C THR A 44 11.51 -1.95 4.29
N ILE A 45 10.77 -2.62 3.43
CA ILE A 45 9.44 -3.13 3.75
C ILE A 45 9.63 -4.49 4.41
N TRP A 46 9.05 -4.68 5.59
CA TRP A 46 9.33 -5.85 6.43
C TRP A 46 8.85 -7.16 5.82
N SER A 47 7.70 -7.19 5.15
CA SER A 47 7.27 -8.36 4.42
C SER A 47 6.64 -7.97 3.09
N LEU A 48 6.42 -8.95 2.22
CA LEU A 48 6.03 -8.70 0.82
C LEU A 48 4.53 -8.55 0.66
N SER A 49 3.75 -9.54 1.14
CA SER A 49 2.32 -9.61 0.85
C SER A 49 1.49 -9.80 2.12
N ASP A 50 0.18 -9.65 1.94
CA ASP A 50 -0.79 -9.88 3.00
C ASP A 50 -1.18 -11.35 3.14
N HIS A 51 -0.49 -12.25 2.44
CA HIS A 51 -0.71 -13.68 2.58
C HIS A 51 -0.37 -14.14 4.00
N ALA A 52 -1.22 -14.99 4.57
CA ALA A 52 -1.09 -15.42 5.95
C ALA A 52 0.27 -16.04 6.28
N ASP A 53 0.88 -16.72 5.32
CA ASP A 53 2.18 -17.37 5.51
C ASP A 53 3.33 -16.37 5.72
N GLU A 54 3.17 -15.13 5.30
CA GLU A 54 4.22 -14.12 5.40
C GLU A 54 4.18 -13.31 6.69
N HIS A 55 3.04 -13.29 7.37
CA HIS A 55 2.93 -12.52 8.61
C HIS A 55 2.23 -13.28 9.74
N THR A 56 2.30 -14.61 9.70
CA THR A 56 1.79 -15.46 10.77
C THR A 56 2.52 -15.12 12.06
N GLY A 57 1.76 -14.85 13.10
CA GLY A 57 2.30 -14.55 14.42
C GLY A 57 2.51 -13.06 14.69
N TRP A 58 2.35 -12.20 13.66
CA TRP A 58 2.32 -10.75 13.86
C TRP A 58 1.34 -10.12 12.87
N PHE A 59 0.62 -9.11 13.32
CA PHE A 59 -0.44 -8.45 12.55
C PHE A 59 -1.45 -9.42 11.90
N THR A 60 -1.72 -10.53 12.60
CA THR A 60 -2.69 -11.50 12.11
C THR A 60 -4.03 -10.83 11.84
N GLY A 61 -4.60 -11.10 10.66
CA GLY A 61 -5.88 -10.53 10.25
C GLY A 61 -5.80 -9.09 9.75
N ASP A 62 -4.60 -8.55 9.59
CA ASP A 62 -4.41 -7.22 9.02
C ASP A 62 -3.85 -7.31 7.59
N THR A 63 -3.80 -6.18 6.89
CA THR A 63 -3.35 -6.10 5.50
C THR A 63 -2.36 -4.95 5.30
N PRO A 64 -1.16 -5.03 5.92
CA PRO A 64 -0.22 -3.90 5.95
C PRO A 64 0.72 -3.79 4.77
N ASN A 65 0.80 -4.78 3.90
CA ASN A 65 1.86 -4.91 2.90
C ASN A 65 1.49 -4.31 1.53
N LEU A 66 2.44 -4.37 0.58
CA LEU A 66 2.29 -3.76 -0.73
C LEU A 66 1.54 -4.64 -1.73
N PHE A 67 1.57 -5.96 -1.50
CA PHE A 67 0.85 -6.94 -2.30
C PHE A 67 -0.26 -7.55 -1.45
N ASP A 68 -1.37 -7.89 -2.08
CA ASP A 68 -2.47 -8.54 -1.37
C ASP A 68 -2.19 -10.03 -1.12
N ALA A 69 -3.16 -10.73 -0.53
CA ALA A 69 -3.02 -12.15 -0.22
C ALA A 69 -2.88 -13.04 -1.46
N ASN A 70 -3.20 -12.54 -2.63
CA ASN A 70 -3.04 -13.22 -3.92
C ASN A 70 -1.80 -12.75 -4.68
N TYR A 71 -0.94 -11.99 -4.02
CA TYR A 71 0.26 -11.40 -4.61
C TYR A 71 -0.01 -10.41 -5.73
N ALA A 72 -1.22 -9.82 -5.77
CA ALA A 72 -1.53 -8.73 -6.67
C ALA A 72 -1.08 -7.40 -6.04
N ARG A 73 -0.68 -6.47 -6.88
CA ARG A 73 -0.26 -5.14 -6.44
C ARG A 73 -1.43 -4.39 -5.82
N LYS A 74 -1.18 -3.79 -4.66
CA LYS A 74 -2.15 -2.93 -3.98
C LYS A 74 -1.90 -1.46 -4.36
N PRO A 75 -2.87 -0.57 -4.09
CA PRO A 75 -2.62 0.87 -4.19
C PRO A 75 -1.36 1.31 -3.41
N ALA A 76 -1.05 0.65 -2.30
CA ALA A 76 0.16 0.90 -1.52
C ALA A 76 1.44 0.73 -2.35
N TYR A 77 1.48 -0.23 -3.27
CA TYR A 77 2.61 -0.41 -4.17
C TYR A 77 2.83 0.83 -5.03
N LYS A 78 1.76 1.35 -5.62
CA LYS A 78 1.84 2.58 -6.40
C LYS A 78 2.27 3.77 -5.53
N GLY A 79 1.76 3.86 -4.31
CA GLY A 79 2.16 4.91 -3.38
C GLY A 79 3.66 4.93 -3.14
N VAL A 80 4.28 3.77 -2.96
CA VAL A 80 5.74 3.65 -2.84
C VAL A 80 6.45 4.13 -4.10
N CYS A 81 5.97 3.70 -5.27
CA CYS A 81 6.56 4.10 -6.55
C CYS A 81 6.47 5.61 -6.77
N ASP A 82 5.32 6.20 -6.50
CA ASP A 82 5.12 7.66 -6.61
C ASP A 82 6.05 8.42 -5.65
N GLY A 83 6.19 7.93 -4.43
CA GLY A 83 7.08 8.54 -3.45
C GLY A 83 8.54 8.52 -3.90
N ILE A 84 9.00 7.40 -4.44
CA ILE A 84 10.36 7.27 -4.97
C ILE A 84 10.58 8.20 -6.16
N ALA A 85 9.62 8.23 -7.08
CA ALA A 85 9.71 9.06 -8.28
C ALA A 85 9.55 10.55 -8.00
N GLY A 86 8.89 10.91 -6.91
CA GLY A 86 8.56 12.30 -6.58
C GLY A 86 7.45 12.89 -7.45
N ARG A 87 6.65 12.04 -8.09
CA ARG A 87 5.53 12.43 -8.94
C ARG A 87 4.54 11.28 -9.07
N ASP A 88 3.36 11.55 -9.59
CA ASP A 88 2.41 10.50 -9.96
C ASP A 88 2.89 9.81 -11.24
N ILE A 89 3.17 8.51 -11.15
CA ILE A 89 3.67 7.71 -12.28
C ILE A 89 2.59 6.88 -12.95
N SER A 90 1.32 7.22 -12.78
CA SER A 90 0.21 6.45 -13.34
C SER A 90 0.34 6.19 -14.84
N GLU A 91 0.87 7.15 -15.58
CA GLU A 91 1.07 7.02 -17.03
C GLU A 91 2.16 6.03 -17.40
N ASP A 92 3.15 5.86 -16.52
CA ASP A 92 4.28 4.96 -16.73
C ASP A 92 4.03 3.58 -16.12
N PHE A 93 2.95 3.42 -15.37
CA PHE A 93 2.68 2.23 -14.61
C PHE A 93 1.96 1.22 -15.50
N THR A 94 2.73 0.34 -16.11
CA THR A 94 2.18 -0.74 -16.92
C THR A 94 1.70 -1.85 -16.00
N GLY A 95 0.46 -2.23 -16.13
CA GLY A 95 -0.16 -3.22 -15.26
C GLY A 95 -1.04 -2.54 -14.21
N ASP A 96 -2.18 -2.04 -14.66
CA ASP A 96 -3.19 -1.45 -13.78
C ASP A 96 -4.02 -2.50 -13.05
N ASP A 97 -3.51 -3.71 -12.96
CA ASP A 97 -4.18 -4.83 -12.31
C ASP A 97 -4.64 -4.48 -10.89
N TRP A 98 -3.80 -3.75 -10.18
CA TRP A 98 -4.11 -3.30 -8.83
C TRP A 98 -5.36 -2.42 -8.81
N LYS A 99 -5.45 -1.51 -9.77
CA LYS A 99 -6.52 -0.52 -9.85
C LYS A 99 -7.85 -1.19 -10.22
N ALA A 100 -7.83 -1.98 -11.27
CA ALA A 100 -9.02 -2.68 -11.74
C ALA A 100 -9.61 -3.59 -10.65
N ALA A 101 -8.76 -4.29 -9.92
CA ALA A 101 -9.21 -5.18 -8.86
C ALA A 101 -9.97 -4.46 -7.73
N TYR A 102 -9.55 -3.23 -7.41
CA TYR A 102 -10.19 -2.48 -6.34
C TYR A 102 -11.35 -1.62 -6.81
N GLU A 103 -11.33 -1.19 -8.05
CA GLU A 103 -12.48 -0.52 -8.64
C GLU A 103 -13.70 -1.44 -8.70
N VAL A 104 -13.49 -2.69 -9.07
CA VAL A 104 -14.57 -3.69 -9.07
C VAL A 104 -15.14 -3.88 -7.67
N LYS A 105 -14.29 -3.96 -6.65
CA LYS A 105 -14.75 -4.08 -5.26
C LYS A 105 -15.56 -2.86 -4.82
N GLU A 106 -15.17 -1.69 -5.25
CA GLU A 106 -15.87 -0.46 -4.93
C GLU A 106 -17.27 -0.45 -5.54
N GLU A 107 -17.39 -0.90 -6.79
CA GLU A 107 -18.69 -1.00 -7.46
C GLU A 107 -19.62 -2.04 -6.81
N GLU A 108 -19.07 -3.11 -6.26
CA GLU A 108 -19.82 -4.14 -5.57
C GLU A 108 -20.29 -3.71 -4.18
N THR A 109 -19.72 -2.66 -3.64
CA THR A 109 -20.12 -2.14 -2.33
C THR A 109 -21.44 -1.39 -2.49
N PRO A 110 -22.53 -1.82 -1.81
CA PRO A 110 -23.80 -1.13 -1.91
C PRO A 110 -23.70 0.33 -1.48
N ALA A 111 -24.33 1.20 -2.26
CA ALA A 111 -24.25 2.64 -2.00
C ALA A 111 -24.94 3.07 -0.71
N ASP A 112 -25.80 2.24 -0.17
CA ASP A 112 -26.54 2.51 1.06
C ASP A 112 -25.76 2.17 2.33
N GLN A 113 -24.58 1.70 2.19
CA GLN A 113 -23.71 1.34 3.30
C GLN A 113 -23.13 2.54 4.02
#